data_1e6887a7f86462663812d93d8d212c62
#
_entry.id   1e6887a7f86462663812d93d8d212c62
#
_cell.length_a   1.000
_cell.length_b   1.000
_cell.length_c   1.000
_cell.angle_alpha   90.00
_cell.angle_beta   90.00
_cell.angle_gamma   90.00
#
_symmetry.space_group_name_H-M   'P 1'
#
loop_
_entity.id
_entity.type
_entity.pdbx_description
1 polymer ?
#
loop_
_entity_poly.entity_id
_entity_poly.type
_entity_poly.pdbx_seq_one_letter_code
_entity_poly.pdbx_strand_id
1 'polypeptide(L)'
;MAARETKRELRKQARRNAIVRTSRIWTKLYKELTSELKDISHKWLKSLLRQAEHEISSGTLTTVKELPERFTRRLTQTLRHSLAQGYLLNHVYVHELKKAREGKKYHGRITLSDEDDEARLIASLEKFISSEEAEEWHEVIPEEAVNWLKDYVPKLAGVLSEDVTSKVNSVIRESMMTGTTLQERMKALRESSEVIQRMTDARIEAIARTEITRADTMGRLISMKSNEDVIGVEFSAIMDDRTTEICSSRHGLFMRLDDPRLPENTPPLHCRCRSLLIPCTVYDFPDGLLTSHEFDEVPASKQRDYDIEEVRKILEDMPT
;
A
#
# COMPACT_ATOMS: atom_id res chain seq x y z
N MET A 1 -25.62 -16.80 26.36
CA MET A 1 -25.45 -15.33 26.13
C MET A 1 -24.02 -14.87 26.47
N ALA A 2 -23.52 -15.07 27.67
CA ALA A 2 -22.16 -14.61 28.07
C ALA A 2 -21.02 -15.04 27.13
N ALA A 3 -20.99 -16.31 26.66
CA ALA A 3 -19.93 -16.79 25.77
C ALA A 3 -19.96 -16.14 24.36
N ARG A 4 -21.14 -15.73 23.87
CA ARG A 4 -21.29 -15.00 22.60
C ARG A 4 -20.83 -13.55 22.74
N GLU A 5 -21.11 -12.92 23.87
CA GLU A 5 -20.70 -11.56 24.19
C GLU A 5 -19.18 -11.46 24.31
N THR A 6 -18.54 -12.43 24.98
CA THR A 6 -17.08 -12.53 25.10
C THR A 6 -16.38 -12.69 23.74
N LYS A 7 -16.95 -13.51 22.82
CA LYS A 7 -16.40 -13.66 21.46
C LYS A 7 -16.47 -12.38 20.64
N ARG A 8 -17.60 -11.67 20.71
CA ARG A 8 -17.81 -10.40 20.02
C ARG A 8 -16.82 -9.33 20.51
N GLU A 9 -16.58 -9.26 21.81
CA GLU A 9 -15.62 -8.32 22.40
C GLU A 9 -14.18 -8.69 22.04
N LEU A 10 -13.79 -9.97 22.05
CA LEU A 10 -12.47 -10.43 21.59
C LEU A 10 -12.21 -10.04 20.13
N ARG A 11 -13.19 -10.25 19.25
CA ARG A 11 -13.07 -9.85 17.85
C ARG A 11 -12.91 -8.34 17.68
N LYS A 12 -13.73 -7.54 18.37
CA LYS A 12 -13.59 -6.09 18.36
C LYS A 12 -12.22 -5.63 18.85
N GLN A 13 -11.70 -6.26 19.90
CA GLN A 13 -10.39 -5.92 20.44
C GLN A 13 -9.28 -6.30 19.48
N ALA A 14 -9.31 -7.51 18.91
CA ALA A 14 -8.35 -7.97 17.90
C ALA A 14 -8.33 -7.06 16.68
N ARG A 15 -9.54 -6.70 16.18
CA ARG A 15 -9.72 -5.75 15.08
C ARG A 15 -9.14 -4.38 15.41
N ARG A 16 -9.44 -3.84 16.59
CA ARG A 16 -8.91 -2.54 17.04
C ARG A 16 -7.38 -2.57 17.12
N ASN A 17 -6.82 -3.62 17.67
CA ASN A 17 -5.37 -3.78 17.78
C ASN A 17 -4.70 -3.89 16.41
N ALA A 18 -5.25 -4.67 15.49
CA ALA A 18 -4.75 -4.77 14.12
C ALA A 18 -4.72 -3.40 13.42
N ILE A 19 -5.82 -2.62 13.55
CA ILE A 19 -5.92 -1.28 12.94
C ILE A 19 -4.88 -0.32 13.55
N VAL A 20 -4.81 -0.26 14.88
CA VAL A 20 -3.89 0.67 15.59
C VAL A 20 -2.43 0.38 15.26
N ARG A 21 -2.03 -0.90 15.26
CA ARG A 21 -0.66 -1.31 14.95
C ARG A 21 -0.29 -1.00 13.52
N THR A 22 -1.11 -1.46 12.58
CA THR A 22 -0.89 -1.18 11.15
C THR A 22 -0.74 0.31 10.91
N SER A 23 -1.60 1.13 11.54
CA SER A 23 -1.54 2.60 11.41
C SER A 23 -0.23 3.20 11.96
N ARG A 24 0.29 2.69 13.08
CA ARG A 24 1.57 3.18 13.66
C ARG A 24 2.75 2.84 12.77
N ILE A 25 2.83 1.58 12.32
CA ILE A 25 3.94 1.12 11.49
C ILE A 25 3.88 1.81 10.11
N TRP A 26 2.71 1.92 9.51
CA TRP A 26 2.54 2.69 8.27
C TRP A 26 2.98 4.14 8.42
N THR A 27 2.67 4.78 9.55
CA THR A 27 3.07 6.16 9.80
C THR A 27 4.59 6.31 9.84
N LYS A 28 5.30 5.38 10.47
CA LYS A 28 6.77 5.37 10.52
C LYS A 28 7.36 5.15 9.13
N LEU A 29 7.00 4.05 8.47
CA LEU A 29 7.48 3.69 7.12
C LEU A 29 7.20 4.81 6.12
N TYR A 30 6.00 5.37 6.17
CA TYR A 30 5.60 6.47 5.31
C TYR A 30 6.48 7.70 5.49
N LYS A 31 6.76 8.14 6.72
CA LYS A 31 7.59 9.32 6.98
C LYS A 31 9.01 9.14 6.47
N GLU A 32 9.62 8.00 6.78
CA GLU A 32 10.99 7.67 6.37
C GLU A 32 11.09 7.58 4.84
N LEU A 33 10.23 6.79 4.21
CA LEU A 33 10.20 6.63 2.76
C LEU A 33 9.97 7.96 2.03
N THR A 34 8.96 8.73 2.46
CA THR A 34 8.63 10.01 1.80
C THR A 34 9.79 10.99 1.86
N SER A 35 10.47 11.10 3.01
CA SER A 35 11.63 11.98 3.16
C SER A 35 12.75 11.60 2.20
N GLU A 36 13.14 10.33 2.17
CA GLU A 36 14.22 9.85 1.31
C GLU A 36 13.89 9.94 -0.18
N LEU A 37 12.66 9.57 -0.58
CA LEU A 37 12.25 9.68 -1.98
C LEU A 37 12.19 11.13 -2.46
N LYS A 38 11.79 12.08 -1.60
CA LYS A 38 11.84 13.52 -1.92
C LYS A 38 13.26 13.99 -2.15
N ASP A 39 14.19 13.61 -1.30
CA ASP A 39 15.61 13.99 -1.46
C ASP A 39 16.22 13.45 -2.77
N ILE A 40 15.89 12.23 -3.14
CA ILE A 40 16.34 11.62 -4.39
C ILE A 40 15.70 12.35 -5.58
N SER A 41 14.39 12.59 -5.52
CA SER A 41 13.64 13.22 -6.61
C SER A 41 14.01 14.68 -6.83
N HIS A 42 14.36 15.44 -5.79
CA HIS A 42 14.82 16.82 -5.91
C HIS A 42 16.12 16.91 -6.74
N LYS A 43 17.06 15.99 -6.52
CA LYS A 43 18.29 15.90 -7.30
C LYS A 43 18.01 15.51 -8.76
N TRP A 44 17.13 14.55 -8.95
CA TRP A 44 16.68 14.12 -10.27
C TRP A 44 15.95 15.24 -11.01
N LEU A 45 15.01 15.93 -10.36
CA LEU A 45 14.27 17.05 -10.95
C LEU A 45 15.20 18.18 -11.41
N LYS A 46 16.19 18.56 -10.57
CA LYS A 46 17.21 19.55 -11.00
C LYS A 46 17.94 19.10 -12.26
N SER A 47 18.23 17.80 -12.39
CA SER A 47 18.89 17.25 -13.58
C SER A 47 17.95 17.26 -14.79
N LEU A 48 16.65 16.94 -14.60
CA LEU A 48 15.63 17.00 -15.64
C LEU A 48 15.43 18.45 -16.14
N LEU A 49 15.35 19.43 -15.24
CA LEU A 49 15.21 20.84 -15.61
C LEU A 49 16.41 21.37 -16.40
N ARG A 50 17.64 20.98 -16.04
CA ARG A 50 18.84 21.30 -16.84
C ARG A 50 18.80 20.69 -18.23
N GLN A 51 18.36 19.43 -18.34
CA GLN A 51 18.14 18.77 -19.62
C GLN A 51 17.11 19.55 -20.45
N ALA A 52 16.00 19.94 -19.85
CA ALA A 52 14.95 20.73 -20.50
C ALA A 52 15.46 22.09 -20.98
N GLU A 53 16.27 22.80 -20.19
CA GLU A 53 16.90 24.06 -20.62
C GLU A 53 17.81 23.85 -21.84
N HIS A 54 18.57 22.77 -21.90
CA HIS A 54 19.44 22.46 -23.04
C HIS A 54 18.60 22.10 -24.28
N GLU A 55 17.59 21.25 -24.15
CA GLU A 55 16.74 20.79 -25.27
C GLU A 55 15.86 21.92 -25.82
N ILE A 56 15.37 22.84 -24.98
CA ILE A 56 14.71 24.07 -25.42
C ILE A 56 15.62 24.93 -26.33
N SER A 57 16.93 25.00 -26.00
CA SER A 57 17.91 25.73 -26.81
C SER A 57 18.04 25.16 -28.22
N SER A 58 17.80 23.87 -28.38
CA SER A 58 17.77 23.16 -29.67
C SER A 58 16.38 23.19 -30.34
N GLY A 59 15.41 23.84 -29.73
CA GLY A 59 14.04 23.94 -30.27
C GLY A 59 13.19 22.68 -30.08
N THR A 60 13.61 21.79 -29.17
CA THR A 60 12.93 20.52 -28.90
C THR A 60 12.27 20.49 -27.50
N LEU A 61 11.28 19.62 -27.35
CA LEU A 61 10.70 19.28 -26.04
C LEU A 61 11.63 18.33 -25.29
N THR A 62 11.59 18.38 -23.94
CA THR A 62 12.43 17.49 -23.15
C THR A 62 11.95 16.04 -23.24
N THR A 63 12.92 15.13 -23.30
CA THR A 63 12.69 13.69 -23.29
C THR A 63 12.45 13.18 -21.87
N VAL A 64 11.75 12.05 -21.74
CA VAL A 64 11.56 11.41 -20.44
C VAL A 64 12.90 11.00 -19.86
N LYS A 65 13.13 11.40 -18.62
CA LYS A 65 14.31 11.00 -17.86
C LYS A 65 13.90 10.02 -16.78
N GLU A 66 14.50 8.85 -16.79
CA GLU A 66 14.24 7.83 -15.79
C GLU A 66 14.65 8.29 -14.39
N LEU A 67 13.89 7.85 -13.39
CA LEU A 67 14.26 8.02 -11.99
C LEU A 67 15.53 7.21 -11.67
N PRO A 68 16.40 7.71 -10.77
CA PRO A 68 17.60 6.98 -10.37
C PRO A 68 17.25 5.60 -9.78
N GLU A 69 18.07 4.59 -10.05
CA GLU A 69 17.94 3.25 -9.49
C GLU A 69 17.81 3.26 -7.95
N ARG A 70 18.47 4.19 -7.28
CA ARG A 70 18.34 4.38 -5.83
C ARG A 70 16.90 4.66 -5.40
N PHE A 71 16.08 5.33 -6.25
CA PHE A 71 14.67 5.59 -5.97
C PHE A 71 13.88 4.29 -5.99
N THR A 72 14.01 3.51 -7.05
CA THR A 72 13.31 2.21 -7.19
C THR A 72 13.76 1.21 -6.13
N ARG A 73 15.07 1.14 -5.86
CA ARG A 73 15.62 0.28 -4.81
C ARG A 73 15.02 0.62 -3.43
N ARG A 74 14.99 1.90 -3.04
CA ARG A 74 14.45 2.32 -1.74
C ARG A 74 12.95 2.05 -1.64
N LEU A 75 12.22 2.33 -2.70
CA LEU A 75 10.79 2.04 -2.77
C LEU A 75 10.56 0.52 -2.63
N THR A 76 11.28 -0.30 -3.39
CA THR A 76 11.18 -1.77 -3.31
C THR A 76 11.45 -2.30 -1.90
N GLN A 77 12.51 -1.84 -1.24
CA GLN A 77 12.84 -2.26 0.12
C GLN A 77 11.70 -1.96 1.10
N THR A 78 11.14 -0.76 1.04
CA THR A 78 10.04 -0.39 1.92
C THR A 78 8.76 -1.16 1.63
N LEU A 79 8.45 -1.41 0.36
CA LEU A 79 7.26 -2.19 -0.01
C LEU A 79 7.41 -3.66 0.36
N ARG A 80 8.60 -4.24 0.24
CA ARG A 80 8.89 -5.59 0.77
C ARG A 80 8.64 -5.66 2.27
N HIS A 81 9.12 -4.66 3.03
CA HIS A 81 8.88 -4.55 4.45
C HIS A 81 7.38 -4.52 4.78
N SER A 82 6.63 -3.69 4.09
CA SER A 82 5.18 -3.57 4.31
C SER A 82 4.43 -4.85 3.98
N LEU A 83 4.82 -5.55 2.91
CA LEU A 83 4.26 -6.83 2.51
C LEU A 83 4.52 -7.92 3.56
N ALA A 84 5.77 -8.07 4.00
CA ALA A 84 6.16 -9.01 5.04
C ALA A 84 5.38 -8.78 6.34
N GLN A 85 5.22 -7.53 6.71
CA GLN A 85 4.47 -7.13 7.88
C GLN A 85 2.99 -7.49 7.76
N GLY A 86 2.35 -7.24 6.62
CA GLY A 86 0.96 -7.62 6.38
C GLY A 86 0.75 -9.13 6.53
N TYR A 87 1.66 -9.91 5.96
CA TYR A 87 1.68 -11.37 6.06
C TYR A 87 1.75 -11.83 7.52
N LEU A 88 2.76 -11.37 8.26
CA LEU A 88 3.01 -11.81 9.65
C LEU A 88 1.91 -11.35 10.61
N LEU A 89 1.43 -10.11 10.51
CA LEU A 89 0.35 -9.62 11.36
C LEU A 89 -0.94 -10.42 11.18
N ASN A 90 -1.23 -10.83 9.95
CA ASN A 90 -2.38 -11.66 9.67
C ASN A 90 -2.20 -13.08 10.22
N HIS A 91 -1.02 -13.67 10.02
CA HIS A 91 -0.69 -15.00 10.54
C HIS A 91 -0.83 -15.06 12.07
N VAL A 92 -0.26 -14.08 12.78
CA VAL A 92 -0.38 -13.97 14.24
C VAL A 92 -1.83 -13.81 14.67
N TYR A 93 -2.61 -12.98 13.96
CA TYR A 93 -4.02 -12.77 14.27
C TYR A 93 -4.83 -14.07 14.23
N VAL A 94 -4.70 -14.84 13.15
CA VAL A 94 -5.44 -16.11 12.99
C VAL A 94 -4.98 -17.14 14.02
N HIS A 95 -3.67 -17.24 14.28
CA HIS A 95 -3.12 -18.15 15.26
C HIS A 95 -3.61 -17.87 16.69
N GLU A 96 -3.69 -16.62 17.10
CA GLU A 96 -4.23 -16.23 18.40
C GLU A 96 -5.73 -16.53 18.53
N LEU A 97 -6.53 -16.34 17.47
CA LEU A 97 -7.93 -16.75 17.46
C LEU A 97 -8.10 -18.26 17.64
N LYS A 98 -7.27 -19.06 16.96
CA LYS A 98 -7.24 -20.52 17.09
C LYS A 98 -6.93 -20.95 18.53
N LYS A 99 -5.88 -20.42 19.14
CA LYS A 99 -5.51 -20.67 20.53
C LYS A 99 -6.65 -20.32 21.51
N ALA A 100 -7.28 -19.19 21.32
CA ALA A 100 -8.38 -18.72 22.17
C ALA A 100 -9.57 -19.70 22.16
N ARG A 101 -9.84 -20.36 21.01
CA ARG A 101 -10.91 -21.35 20.89
C ARG A 101 -10.57 -22.69 21.54
N GLU A 102 -9.33 -23.15 21.44
CA GLU A 102 -8.88 -24.43 21.97
C GLU A 102 -8.88 -24.48 23.52
N GLY A 103 -9.33 -23.42 24.19
CA GLY A 103 -9.42 -23.36 25.64
C GLY A 103 -8.05 -23.36 26.36
N LYS A 104 -6.96 -23.23 25.61
CA LYS A 104 -5.65 -22.93 26.18
C LYS A 104 -5.76 -21.53 26.78
N LYS A 105 -5.69 -21.44 28.12
CA LYS A 105 -5.93 -20.24 28.91
C LYS A 105 -5.39 -19.01 28.19
N TYR A 106 -6.30 -18.27 27.58
CA TYR A 106 -6.01 -16.93 27.11
C TYR A 106 -5.84 -16.06 28.35
N HIS A 107 -4.62 -15.76 28.73
CA HIS A 107 -4.35 -14.76 29.74
C HIS A 107 -4.62 -13.39 29.08
N GLY A 108 -5.89 -13.04 29.14
CA GLY A 108 -6.55 -11.81 28.80
C GLY A 108 -5.69 -10.65 28.29
N ARG A 109 -5.60 -10.58 27.06
CA ARG A 109 -5.25 -9.52 26.14
C ARG A 109 -4.59 -10.19 24.92
N ILE A 110 -5.20 -10.03 23.73
CA ILE A 110 -4.40 -9.95 22.51
C ILE A 110 -3.65 -8.63 22.65
N THR A 111 -2.77 -8.59 23.58
CA THR A 111 -1.77 -7.60 23.74
C THR A 111 -0.51 -8.31 23.31
N LEU A 112 -0.10 -8.08 22.09
CA LEU A 112 1.28 -7.71 21.91
C LEU A 112 1.40 -6.40 22.73
N SER A 113 1.13 -6.43 24.00
CA SER A 113 1.01 -5.25 24.88
C SER A 113 2.24 -5.06 25.71
N ASP A 114 3.15 -5.98 25.58
CA ASP A 114 4.49 -5.69 26.02
C ASP A 114 5.17 -4.95 24.87
N GLU A 115 5.61 -3.74 25.11
CA GLU A 115 6.54 -3.02 24.25
C GLU A 115 7.69 -3.96 23.83
N ASP A 116 7.99 -4.99 24.63
CA ASP A 116 8.94 -6.06 24.37
C ASP A 116 8.52 -7.01 23.24
N ASP A 117 7.24 -7.37 23.11
CA ASP A 117 6.77 -8.27 22.03
C ASP A 117 6.63 -7.51 20.70
N GLU A 118 6.24 -6.25 20.76
CA GLU A 118 6.27 -5.36 19.59
C GLU A 118 7.72 -5.09 19.16
N ALA A 119 8.63 -4.87 20.11
CA ALA A 119 10.04 -4.71 19.84
C ALA A 119 10.69 -6.00 19.29
N ARG A 120 10.31 -7.17 19.81
CA ARG A 120 10.77 -8.47 19.28
C ARG A 120 10.23 -8.78 17.88
N LEU A 121 8.97 -8.45 17.60
CA LEU A 121 8.39 -8.58 16.27
C LEU A 121 9.07 -7.60 15.29
N ILE A 122 9.27 -6.35 15.70
CA ILE A 122 9.99 -5.35 14.92
C ILE A 122 11.44 -5.78 14.72
N ALA A 123 12.13 -6.26 15.76
CA ALA A 123 13.52 -6.76 15.65
C ALA A 123 13.62 -8.01 14.77
N SER A 124 12.65 -8.93 14.83
CA SER A 124 12.55 -10.07 13.93
C SER A 124 12.30 -9.65 12.49
N LEU A 125 11.43 -8.66 12.29
CA LEU A 125 11.18 -8.04 11.00
C LEU A 125 12.41 -7.27 10.50
N GLU A 126 13.09 -6.51 11.35
CA GLU A 126 14.31 -5.78 11.00
C GLU A 126 15.47 -6.72 10.67
N LYS A 127 15.65 -7.81 11.42
CA LYS A 127 16.62 -8.87 11.11
C LYS A 127 16.30 -9.53 9.77
N PHE A 128 15.03 -9.81 9.53
CA PHE A 128 14.52 -10.39 8.31
C PHE A 128 14.68 -9.47 7.10
N ILE A 129 14.54 -8.15 7.28
CA ILE A 129 14.63 -7.12 6.23
C ILE A 129 16.06 -6.73 5.94
N SER A 130 16.92 -6.75 6.95
CA SER A 130 18.35 -6.40 6.83
C SER A 130 19.19 -7.54 6.26
N SER A 131 18.67 -8.77 6.18
CA SER A 131 19.32 -9.83 5.43
C SER A 131 19.26 -9.47 3.94
N GLU A 132 20.41 -9.14 3.36
CA GLU A 132 20.57 -8.95 1.90
C GLU A 132 20.39 -10.27 1.14
N GLU A 133 20.32 -11.39 1.84
CA GLU A 133 20.19 -12.73 1.31
C GLU A 133 18.72 -13.03 1.03
N ALA A 134 18.38 -12.94 -0.25
CA ALA A 134 17.04 -13.25 -0.77
C ALA A 134 16.55 -14.68 -0.42
N GLU A 135 17.45 -15.56 -0.02
CA GLU A 135 17.17 -16.95 0.30
C GLU A 135 16.36 -17.13 1.59
N GLU A 136 16.52 -16.27 2.61
CA GLU A 136 15.74 -16.35 3.85
C GLU A 136 14.28 -15.90 3.70
N TRP A 137 13.96 -15.15 2.64
CA TRP A 137 12.60 -14.65 2.41
C TRP A 137 11.64 -15.74 1.92
N HIS A 138 12.15 -16.74 1.21
CA HIS A 138 11.36 -17.82 0.64
C HIS A 138 10.76 -18.77 1.69
N GLU A 139 11.34 -18.81 2.89
CA GLU A 139 10.80 -19.61 3.98
C GLU A 139 9.57 -18.99 4.67
N VAL A 140 9.36 -17.68 4.51
CA VAL A 140 8.32 -16.93 5.24
C VAL A 140 7.31 -16.28 4.30
N ILE A 141 7.73 -15.81 3.15
CA ILE A 141 6.86 -15.15 2.18
C ILE A 141 6.96 -15.87 0.85
N PRO A 142 5.84 -16.25 0.22
CA PRO A 142 5.83 -16.88 -1.08
C PRO A 142 6.61 -16.07 -2.13
N GLU A 143 7.35 -16.77 -2.98
CA GLU A 143 8.23 -16.16 -4.00
C GLU A 143 7.45 -15.25 -4.96
N GLU A 144 6.22 -15.62 -5.28
CA GLU A 144 5.31 -14.89 -6.15
C GLU A 144 5.07 -13.46 -5.65
N ALA A 145 4.93 -13.29 -4.32
CA ALA A 145 4.73 -11.98 -3.70
C ALA A 145 5.96 -11.07 -3.82
N VAL A 146 7.16 -11.67 -3.77
CA VAL A 146 8.41 -10.92 -3.94
C VAL A 146 8.62 -10.58 -5.42
N ASN A 147 8.29 -11.50 -6.33
CA ASN A 147 8.41 -11.31 -7.77
C ASN A 147 7.45 -10.22 -8.28
N TRP A 148 6.23 -10.16 -7.73
CA TRP A 148 5.31 -9.06 -8.03
C TRP A 148 5.95 -7.69 -7.82
N LEU A 149 6.66 -7.45 -6.71
CA LEU A 149 7.32 -6.17 -6.44
C LEU A 149 8.42 -5.83 -7.45
N LYS A 150 9.12 -6.83 -8.00
CA LYS A 150 10.18 -6.61 -9.00
C LYS A 150 9.64 -6.00 -10.28
N ASP A 151 8.43 -6.39 -10.68
CA ASP A 151 7.78 -5.91 -11.91
C ASP A 151 6.98 -4.62 -11.67
N TYR A 152 6.40 -4.50 -10.49
CA TYR A 152 5.52 -3.40 -10.13
C TYR A 152 6.25 -2.07 -9.92
N VAL A 153 7.35 -2.08 -9.17
CA VAL A 153 8.06 -0.84 -8.79
C VAL A 153 8.65 -0.09 -9.99
N PRO A 154 9.29 -0.75 -10.99
CA PRO A 154 9.75 -0.07 -12.19
C PRO A 154 8.61 0.60 -12.98
N LYS A 155 7.46 -0.06 -13.12
CA LYS A 155 6.28 0.53 -13.78
C LYS A 155 5.82 1.80 -13.07
N LEU A 156 5.73 1.75 -11.74
CA LEU A 156 5.32 2.89 -10.93
C LEU A 156 6.31 4.07 -11.05
N ALA A 157 7.61 3.80 -11.06
CA ALA A 157 8.65 4.81 -11.26
C ALA A 157 8.59 5.43 -12.67
N GLY A 158 8.30 4.62 -13.69
CA GLY A 158 8.07 5.07 -15.06
C GLY A 158 6.91 6.08 -15.15
N VAL A 159 5.76 5.73 -14.58
CA VAL A 159 4.59 6.62 -14.53
C VAL A 159 4.92 7.97 -13.87
N LEU A 160 5.67 7.97 -12.75
CA LEU A 160 6.08 9.21 -12.09
C LEU A 160 7.01 10.05 -12.98
N SER A 161 7.96 9.41 -13.67
CA SER A 161 8.89 10.10 -14.58
C SER A 161 8.14 10.76 -15.74
N GLU A 162 7.17 10.05 -16.33
CA GLU A 162 6.34 10.54 -17.41
C GLU A 162 5.44 11.70 -16.98
N ASP A 163 4.77 11.59 -15.83
CA ASP A 163 3.91 12.62 -15.26
C ASP A 163 4.67 13.94 -15.07
N VAL A 164 5.87 13.88 -14.48
CA VAL A 164 6.70 15.07 -14.23
C VAL A 164 7.25 15.65 -15.52
N THR A 165 7.74 14.82 -16.44
CA THR A 165 8.24 15.27 -17.76
C THR A 165 7.12 15.90 -18.59
N SER A 166 5.92 15.33 -18.55
CA SER A 166 4.74 15.90 -19.22
C SER A 166 4.41 17.29 -18.69
N LYS A 167 4.52 17.50 -17.37
CA LYS A 167 4.31 18.82 -16.77
C LYS A 167 5.38 19.83 -17.18
N VAL A 168 6.64 19.43 -17.23
CA VAL A 168 7.75 20.27 -17.76
C VAL A 168 7.44 20.65 -19.21
N ASN A 169 7.09 19.69 -20.05
CA ASN A 169 6.76 19.91 -21.45
C ASN A 169 5.50 20.80 -21.66
N SER A 170 4.52 20.72 -20.73
CA SER A 170 3.36 21.60 -20.75
C SER A 170 3.78 23.09 -20.61
N VAL A 171 4.66 23.38 -19.65
CA VAL A 171 5.19 24.74 -19.45
C VAL A 171 5.95 25.23 -20.68
N ILE A 172 6.76 24.37 -21.30
CA ILE A 172 7.51 24.68 -22.52
C ILE A 172 6.55 24.98 -23.69
N ARG A 173 5.57 24.12 -23.94
CA ARG A 173 4.58 24.30 -25.03
C ARG A 173 3.78 25.59 -24.84
N GLU A 174 3.32 25.86 -23.64
CA GLU A 174 2.56 27.07 -23.33
C GLU A 174 3.37 28.34 -23.65
N SER A 175 4.65 28.35 -23.25
CA SER A 175 5.57 29.43 -23.57
C SER A 175 5.85 29.55 -25.07
N MET A 176 5.91 28.45 -25.83
CA MET A 176 6.10 28.45 -27.27
C MET A 176 4.86 29.02 -28.00
N MET A 177 3.66 28.71 -27.57
CA MET A 177 2.42 29.18 -28.16
C MET A 177 2.23 30.69 -28.02
N THR A 178 2.81 31.32 -27.04
CA THR A 178 2.77 32.77 -26.79
C THR A 178 3.82 33.57 -27.60
N GLY A 179 4.57 32.91 -28.48
CA GLY A 179 5.55 33.59 -29.37
C GLY A 179 6.79 34.12 -28.62
N THR A 180 7.08 33.56 -27.44
CA THR A 180 8.18 34.02 -26.57
C THR A 180 9.54 33.72 -27.13
N THR A 181 10.52 34.55 -26.78
CA THR A 181 11.94 34.32 -27.03
C THR A 181 12.47 33.12 -26.24
N LEU A 182 13.63 32.58 -26.63
CA LEU A 182 14.29 31.51 -25.89
C LEU A 182 14.55 31.89 -24.42
N GLN A 183 14.97 33.12 -24.17
CA GLN A 183 15.25 33.61 -22.82
C GLN A 183 13.97 33.62 -21.94
N GLU A 184 12.84 34.05 -22.52
CA GLU A 184 11.55 34.03 -21.83
C GLU A 184 11.04 32.63 -21.55
N ARG A 185 11.27 31.66 -22.45
CA ARG A 185 10.94 30.24 -22.22
C ARG A 185 11.78 29.65 -21.08
N MET A 186 13.09 29.90 -21.06
CA MET A 186 13.97 29.48 -19.98
C MET A 186 13.55 30.12 -18.63
N LYS A 187 13.17 31.40 -18.66
CA LYS A 187 12.66 32.10 -17.48
C LYS A 187 11.36 31.46 -16.99
N ALA A 188 10.39 31.20 -17.86
CA ALA A 188 9.12 30.54 -17.52
C ALA A 188 9.35 29.16 -16.89
N LEU A 189 10.27 28.36 -17.42
CA LEU A 189 10.64 27.07 -16.85
C LEU A 189 11.23 27.19 -15.44
N ARG A 190 12.12 28.16 -15.21
CA ARG A 190 12.70 28.41 -13.88
C ARG A 190 11.67 28.89 -12.87
N GLU A 191 10.79 29.80 -13.26
CA GLU A 191 9.69 30.31 -12.42
C GLU A 191 8.70 29.20 -12.07
N SER A 192 8.49 28.23 -12.97
CA SER A 192 7.63 27.08 -12.74
C SER A 192 8.29 25.99 -11.91
N SER A 193 9.60 26.03 -11.68
CA SER A 193 10.36 24.96 -11.05
C SER A 193 9.87 24.63 -9.64
N GLU A 194 9.51 25.62 -8.83
CA GLU A 194 8.96 25.42 -7.48
C GLU A 194 7.57 24.77 -7.50
N VAL A 195 6.75 25.13 -8.48
CA VAL A 195 5.42 24.51 -8.67
C VAL A 195 5.57 23.05 -9.06
N ILE A 196 6.47 22.76 -10.01
CA ILE A 196 6.78 21.40 -10.44
C ILE A 196 7.34 20.58 -9.26
N GLN A 197 8.22 21.17 -8.45
CA GLN A 197 8.76 20.49 -7.27
C GLN A 197 7.66 20.17 -6.25
N ARG A 198 6.80 21.12 -5.91
CA ARG A 198 5.67 20.89 -4.97
C ARG A 198 4.72 19.82 -5.48
N MET A 199 4.43 19.83 -6.79
CA MET A 199 3.61 18.79 -7.42
C MET A 199 4.30 17.41 -7.32
N THR A 200 5.59 17.34 -7.59
CA THR A 200 6.38 16.10 -7.47
C THR A 200 6.37 15.58 -6.03
N ASP A 201 6.57 16.45 -5.05
CA ASP A 201 6.54 16.10 -3.63
C ASP A 201 5.18 15.57 -3.20
N ALA A 202 4.10 16.21 -3.63
CA ALA A 202 2.74 15.75 -3.34
C ALA A 202 2.44 14.39 -4.00
N ARG A 203 2.98 14.16 -5.19
CA ARG A 203 2.85 12.89 -5.91
C ARG A 203 3.61 11.76 -5.21
N ILE A 204 4.86 12.03 -4.79
CA ILE A 204 5.67 11.08 -4.03
C ILE A 204 4.98 10.71 -2.71
N GLU A 205 4.41 11.70 -2.02
CA GLU A 205 3.66 11.46 -0.80
C GLU A 205 2.43 10.57 -1.04
N ALA A 206 1.71 10.83 -2.11
CA ALA A 206 0.55 10.02 -2.49
C ALA A 206 0.95 8.59 -2.84
N ILE A 207 2.02 8.41 -3.62
CA ILE A 207 2.59 7.11 -3.97
C ILE A 207 3.00 6.37 -2.70
N ALA A 208 3.84 6.96 -1.85
CA ALA A 208 4.33 6.30 -0.64
C ALA A 208 3.18 5.78 0.23
N ARG A 209 2.15 6.60 0.48
CA ARG A 209 0.98 6.19 1.28
C ARG A 209 0.17 5.07 0.64
N THR A 210 -0.10 5.18 -0.65
CA THR A 210 -0.95 4.24 -1.38
C THR A 210 -0.25 2.89 -1.51
N GLU A 211 1.04 2.90 -1.86
CA GLU A 211 1.77 1.67 -2.16
C GLU A 211 2.17 0.91 -0.90
N ILE A 212 2.43 1.59 0.23
CA ILE A 212 2.59 0.92 1.53
C ILE A 212 1.30 0.18 1.91
N THR A 213 0.12 0.80 1.75
CA THR A 213 -1.16 0.13 1.98
C THR A 213 -1.36 -1.06 1.06
N ARG A 214 -1.00 -0.92 -0.22
CA ARG A 214 -1.10 -2.00 -1.21
C ARG A 214 -0.23 -3.20 -0.81
N ALA A 215 1.04 -2.98 -0.53
CA ALA A 215 1.97 -4.04 -0.17
C ALA A 215 1.55 -4.77 1.13
N ASP A 216 1.09 -4.05 2.16
CA ASP A 216 0.54 -4.66 3.37
C ASP A 216 -0.69 -5.51 3.08
N THR A 217 -1.62 -5.01 2.25
CA THR A 217 -2.83 -5.74 1.89
C THR A 217 -2.52 -7.01 1.10
N MET A 218 -1.55 -6.95 0.18
CA MET A 218 -1.10 -8.13 -0.57
C MET A 218 -0.51 -9.18 0.37
N GLY A 219 0.35 -8.78 1.31
CA GLY A 219 0.89 -9.68 2.33
C GLY A 219 -0.21 -10.35 3.15
N ARG A 220 -1.23 -9.59 3.55
CA ARG A 220 -2.41 -10.14 4.26
C ARG A 220 -3.18 -11.15 3.43
N LEU A 221 -3.49 -10.84 2.17
CA LEU A 221 -4.23 -11.75 1.29
C LEU A 221 -3.47 -13.06 1.08
N ILE A 222 -2.16 -13.01 0.88
CA ILE A 222 -1.31 -14.18 0.75
C ILE A 222 -1.38 -15.04 2.02
N SER A 223 -1.23 -14.43 3.20
CA SER A 223 -1.37 -15.13 4.48
C SER A 223 -2.78 -15.70 4.70
N MET A 224 -3.82 -15.00 4.27
CA MET A 224 -5.20 -15.47 4.39
C MET A 224 -5.45 -16.68 3.50
N LYS A 225 -4.97 -16.64 2.26
CA LYS A 225 -5.17 -17.71 1.29
C LYS A 225 -4.39 -18.98 1.66
N SER A 226 -3.22 -18.84 2.27
CA SER A 226 -2.41 -19.97 2.75
C SER A 226 -2.92 -20.61 4.05
N ASN A 227 -4.04 -20.14 4.61
CA ASN A 227 -4.57 -20.60 5.89
C ASN A 227 -6.00 -21.16 5.74
N GLU A 228 -6.14 -22.48 5.86
CA GLU A 228 -7.42 -23.20 5.72
C GLU A 228 -8.49 -22.77 6.73
N ASP A 229 -8.10 -22.17 7.85
CA ASP A 229 -9.03 -21.67 8.85
C ASP A 229 -9.73 -20.36 8.41
N VAL A 230 -9.22 -19.68 7.35
CA VAL A 230 -9.76 -18.42 6.83
C VAL A 230 -10.81 -18.70 5.75
N ILE A 231 -12.05 -18.29 6.02
CA ILE A 231 -13.19 -18.49 5.11
C ILE A 231 -13.52 -17.28 4.24
N GLY A 232 -12.92 -16.13 4.55
CA GLY A 232 -13.15 -14.90 3.81
C GLY A 232 -12.54 -13.69 4.52
N VAL A 233 -12.89 -12.52 4.06
CA VAL A 233 -12.40 -11.24 4.56
C VAL A 233 -13.53 -10.28 4.90
N GLU A 234 -13.30 -9.42 5.87
CA GLU A 234 -14.15 -8.28 6.18
C GLU A 234 -13.40 -6.99 5.76
N PHE A 235 -14.04 -6.14 4.97
CA PHE A 235 -13.52 -4.82 4.65
C PHE A 235 -13.64 -3.89 5.86
N SER A 236 -12.52 -3.34 6.34
CA SER A 236 -12.48 -2.45 7.49
C SER A 236 -11.97 -1.07 7.12
N ALA A 237 -12.87 -0.10 7.05
CA ALA A 237 -12.49 1.31 6.94
C ALA A 237 -12.19 1.90 8.32
N ILE A 238 -11.24 2.85 8.37
CA ILE A 238 -11.07 3.73 9.53
C ILE A 238 -12.14 4.80 9.42
N MET A 239 -13.15 4.74 10.31
CA MET A 239 -14.31 5.64 10.27
C MET A 239 -13.99 6.94 11.01
N ASP A 240 -13.58 7.97 10.24
CA ASP A 240 -13.35 9.33 10.69
C ASP A 240 -13.79 10.33 9.60
N ASP A 241 -13.63 11.64 9.85
CA ASP A 241 -14.00 12.75 8.96
C ASP A 241 -13.22 12.77 7.61
N ARG A 242 -12.14 11.99 7.49
CA ARG A 242 -11.33 11.84 6.27
C ARG A 242 -11.70 10.58 5.48
N THR A 243 -12.66 9.81 5.95
CA THR A 243 -13.07 8.57 5.27
C THR A 243 -13.94 8.90 4.06
N THR A 244 -13.51 8.42 2.90
CA THR A 244 -14.27 8.61 1.66
C THR A 244 -15.50 7.71 1.64
N GLU A 245 -16.53 8.11 0.90
CA GLU A 245 -17.73 7.29 0.67
C GLU A 245 -17.39 5.91 0.08
N ILE A 246 -16.39 5.85 -0.80
CA ILE A 246 -15.88 4.60 -1.37
C ILE A 246 -15.48 3.61 -0.27
N CYS A 247 -14.85 4.07 0.81
CA CYS A 247 -14.42 3.21 1.90
C CYS A 247 -15.50 3.00 2.96
N SER A 248 -16.26 4.05 3.31
CA SER A 248 -17.28 3.95 4.37
C SER A 248 -18.43 3.03 3.97
N SER A 249 -18.85 3.04 2.71
CA SER A 249 -19.90 2.15 2.17
C SER A 249 -19.52 0.66 2.22
N ARG A 250 -18.24 0.35 2.26
CA ARG A 250 -17.73 -1.03 2.34
C ARG A 250 -17.42 -1.49 3.76
N HIS A 251 -17.53 -0.61 4.74
CA HIS A 251 -17.20 -0.97 6.13
C HIS A 251 -18.09 -2.09 6.64
N GLY A 252 -17.49 -3.23 6.99
CA GLY A 252 -18.21 -4.45 7.41
C GLY A 252 -18.61 -5.38 6.27
N LEU A 253 -18.25 -5.05 5.02
CA LEU A 253 -18.52 -5.92 3.87
C LEU A 253 -17.73 -7.22 3.99
N PHE A 254 -18.42 -8.34 4.01
CA PHE A 254 -17.83 -9.66 3.98
C PHE A 254 -17.74 -10.17 2.53
N MET A 255 -16.60 -10.75 2.21
CA MET A 255 -16.33 -11.42 0.93
C MET A 255 -15.61 -12.74 1.20
N ARG A 256 -15.99 -13.79 0.50
CA ARG A 256 -15.22 -15.03 0.49
C ARG A 256 -13.90 -14.81 -0.28
N LEU A 257 -12.88 -15.64 -0.02
CA LEU A 257 -11.62 -15.54 -0.74
C LEU A 257 -11.75 -15.87 -2.24
N ASP A 258 -12.77 -16.64 -2.60
CA ASP A 258 -13.13 -17.01 -3.98
C ASP A 258 -14.17 -16.06 -4.62
N ASP A 259 -14.57 -14.98 -3.94
CA ASP A 259 -15.54 -14.03 -4.50
C ASP A 259 -14.92 -13.24 -5.66
N PRO A 260 -15.49 -13.28 -6.88
CA PRO A 260 -14.95 -12.59 -8.05
C PRO A 260 -14.89 -11.07 -7.89
N ARG A 261 -15.62 -10.50 -6.93
CA ARG A 261 -15.62 -9.06 -6.60
C ARG A 261 -14.52 -8.67 -5.62
N LEU A 262 -13.82 -9.63 -5.02
CA LEU A 262 -12.76 -9.36 -4.04
C LEU A 262 -11.64 -8.47 -4.63
N PRO A 263 -11.12 -8.70 -5.85
CA PRO A 263 -10.08 -7.85 -6.41
C PRO A 263 -10.45 -6.36 -6.47
N GLU A 264 -11.67 -6.04 -6.91
CA GLU A 264 -12.16 -4.66 -7.04
C GLU A 264 -12.46 -4.01 -5.68
N ASN A 265 -12.59 -4.81 -4.63
CA ASN A 265 -12.86 -4.37 -3.27
C ASN A 265 -11.64 -4.54 -2.34
N THR A 266 -10.46 -4.83 -2.90
CA THR A 266 -9.21 -4.97 -2.15
C THR A 266 -8.52 -3.60 -2.00
N PRO A 267 -8.26 -3.10 -0.78
CA PRO A 267 -7.52 -1.85 -0.59
C PRO A 267 -6.10 -1.87 -1.19
N PRO A 268 -5.61 -0.71 -1.67
CA PRO A 268 -6.19 0.63 -1.60
C PRO A 268 -7.20 0.89 -2.72
N LEU A 269 -8.43 1.32 -2.39
CA LEU A 269 -9.48 1.62 -3.38
C LEU A 269 -9.35 3.00 -4.04
N HIS A 270 -8.49 3.85 -3.51
CA HIS A 270 -8.22 5.20 -3.96
C HIS A 270 -6.88 5.68 -3.42
N CYS A 271 -6.37 6.76 -3.96
CA CYS A 271 -5.16 7.41 -3.46
C CYS A 271 -5.26 7.71 -1.94
N ARG A 272 -4.22 7.36 -1.18
CA ARG A 272 -4.14 7.54 0.28
C ARG A 272 -5.21 6.76 1.08
N CYS A 273 -5.68 5.66 0.57
CA CYS A 273 -6.60 4.76 1.27
C CYS A 273 -5.96 4.24 2.57
N ARG A 274 -6.79 4.09 3.62
CA ARG A 274 -6.37 3.61 4.95
C ARG A 274 -7.15 2.38 5.40
N SER A 275 -7.93 1.79 4.49
CA SER A 275 -8.74 0.62 4.77
C SER A 275 -7.90 -0.65 4.77
N LEU A 276 -8.38 -1.68 5.45
CA LEU A 276 -7.74 -2.96 5.63
C LEU A 276 -8.71 -4.09 5.29
N LEU A 277 -8.17 -5.24 4.93
CA LEU A 277 -8.88 -6.52 4.98
C LEU A 277 -8.55 -7.22 6.30
N ILE A 278 -9.59 -7.69 6.98
CA ILE A 278 -9.49 -8.45 8.23
C ILE A 278 -9.98 -9.87 7.96
N PRO A 279 -9.20 -10.92 8.30
CA PRO A 279 -9.63 -12.29 8.06
C PRO A 279 -10.87 -12.64 8.89
N CYS A 280 -11.75 -13.38 8.26
CA CYS A 280 -12.85 -14.06 8.92
C CYS A 280 -12.55 -15.55 8.95
N THR A 281 -12.51 -16.15 10.14
CA THR A 281 -12.12 -17.54 10.33
C THR A 281 -13.31 -18.40 10.76
N VAL A 282 -13.17 -19.72 10.61
CA VAL A 282 -14.15 -20.69 11.16
C VAL A 282 -14.34 -20.57 12.69
N TYR A 283 -13.40 -19.88 13.37
CA TYR A 283 -13.43 -19.73 14.82
C TYR A 283 -14.21 -18.52 15.32
N ASP A 284 -14.21 -17.44 14.58
CA ASP A 284 -14.79 -16.15 14.95
C ASP A 284 -15.99 -15.75 14.07
N PHE A 285 -16.38 -16.65 13.17
CA PHE A 285 -17.57 -16.49 12.35
C PHE A 285 -18.79 -17.07 13.08
N PRO A 286 -19.54 -16.28 13.82
CA PRO A 286 -20.77 -16.76 14.41
C PRO A 286 -21.87 -16.79 13.36
N ASP A 287 -22.70 -17.82 13.41
CA ASP A 287 -23.85 -18.03 12.54
C ASP A 287 -24.60 -16.71 12.21
N GLY A 288 -24.51 -16.25 10.97
CA GLY A 288 -25.35 -15.20 10.42
C GLY A 288 -25.06 -13.76 10.83
N LEU A 289 -23.85 -13.40 11.29
CA LEU A 289 -23.56 -12.06 11.84
C LEU A 289 -22.81 -11.10 10.93
N LEU A 290 -22.32 -11.51 9.76
CA LEU A 290 -21.81 -10.58 8.77
C LEU A 290 -22.95 -10.28 7.79
N THR A 291 -23.53 -9.10 7.93
CA THR A 291 -24.42 -8.57 6.91
C THR A 291 -23.59 -8.30 5.67
N SER A 292 -23.87 -9.00 4.59
CA SER A 292 -23.40 -8.62 3.27
C SER A 292 -24.10 -7.32 2.88
N HIS A 293 -23.32 -6.26 2.57
CA HIS A 293 -23.87 -5.12 1.86
C HIS A 293 -24.21 -5.54 0.42
N GLU A 294 -25.24 -4.95 -0.15
CA GLU A 294 -25.48 -5.11 -1.56
C GLU A 294 -24.38 -4.40 -2.34
N PHE A 295 -23.63 -5.14 -3.16
CA PHE A 295 -22.49 -4.58 -3.91
C PHE A 295 -22.90 -3.51 -4.92
N ASP A 296 -24.14 -3.58 -5.41
CA ASP A 296 -24.68 -2.61 -6.36
C ASP A 296 -24.88 -1.20 -5.75
N GLU A 297 -24.90 -1.12 -4.41
CA GLU A 297 -25.03 0.15 -3.68
C GLU A 297 -23.69 0.81 -3.34
N VAL A 298 -22.56 0.12 -3.59
CA VAL A 298 -21.25 0.69 -3.26
C VAL A 298 -20.67 1.45 -4.46
N PRO A 299 -20.13 2.65 -4.26
CA PRO A 299 -19.48 3.41 -5.32
C PRO A 299 -18.30 2.64 -5.92
N ALA A 300 -18.09 2.74 -7.22
CA ALA A 300 -16.95 2.12 -7.90
C ALA A 300 -15.61 2.53 -7.27
N SER A 301 -14.68 1.59 -7.19
CA SER A 301 -13.31 1.89 -6.74
C SER A 301 -12.62 2.82 -7.75
N LYS A 302 -11.59 3.55 -7.28
CA LYS A 302 -10.73 4.40 -8.12
C LYS A 302 -9.38 3.74 -8.37
N GLN A 303 -9.34 2.42 -8.30
CA GLN A 303 -8.16 1.64 -8.64
C GLN A 303 -7.93 1.67 -10.16
N ARG A 304 -6.70 1.46 -10.56
CA ARG A 304 -6.35 1.24 -11.96
C ARG A 304 -6.61 -0.22 -12.31
N ASP A 305 -7.00 -0.50 -13.54
CA ASP A 305 -7.31 -1.86 -13.99
C ASP A 305 -6.15 -2.83 -13.76
N TYR A 306 -4.91 -2.41 -13.98
CA TYR A 306 -3.75 -3.25 -13.73
C TYR A 306 -3.51 -3.56 -12.24
N ASP A 307 -3.93 -2.68 -11.32
CA ASP A 307 -3.84 -2.95 -9.88
C ASP A 307 -4.83 -4.05 -9.48
N ILE A 308 -6.02 -4.04 -10.08
CA ILE A 308 -7.06 -5.07 -9.90
C ILE A 308 -6.58 -6.39 -10.47
N GLU A 309 -5.95 -6.37 -11.64
CA GLU A 309 -5.43 -7.56 -12.31
C GLU A 309 -4.29 -8.22 -11.51
N GLU A 310 -3.41 -7.44 -10.89
CA GLU A 310 -2.37 -8.00 -10.02
C GLU A 310 -2.96 -8.69 -8.78
N VAL A 311 -4.07 -8.17 -8.22
CA VAL A 311 -4.79 -8.86 -7.14
C VAL A 311 -5.40 -10.17 -7.62
N ARG A 312 -5.99 -10.20 -8.83
CA ARG A 312 -6.53 -11.43 -9.42
C ARG A 312 -5.46 -12.50 -9.55
N LYS A 313 -4.31 -12.17 -10.11
CA LYS A 313 -3.20 -13.11 -10.25
C LYS A 313 -2.78 -13.71 -8.89
N ILE A 314 -2.60 -12.88 -7.88
CA ILE A 314 -2.26 -13.37 -6.52
C ILE A 314 -3.33 -14.32 -5.99
N LEU A 315 -4.60 -14.05 -6.26
CA LEU A 315 -5.71 -14.91 -5.81
C LEU A 315 -5.83 -16.19 -6.65
N GLU A 316 -5.43 -16.19 -7.92
CA GLU A 316 -5.49 -17.34 -8.82
C GLU A 316 -4.27 -18.26 -8.69
N ASP A 317 -3.06 -17.69 -8.65
CA ASP A 317 -1.79 -18.42 -8.73
C ASP A 317 -1.40 -19.11 -7.42
N MET A 318 -2.06 -18.83 -6.30
CA MET A 318 -1.76 -19.47 -5.03
C MET A 318 -2.46 -20.82 -4.91
N PRO A 319 -1.74 -21.90 -4.52
CA PRO A 319 -2.35 -23.20 -4.29
C PRO A 319 -3.43 -23.10 -3.20
N THR A 320 -4.58 -23.70 -3.50
CA THR A 320 -5.72 -23.87 -2.56
C THR A 320 -5.38 -24.83 -1.43
#